data_ba151d281c8cd1855d01737579a4ad43
#
_entry.id   ba151d281c8cd1855d01737579a4ad43
#
_cell.length_a   1.000
_cell.length_b   1.000
_cell.length_c   1.000
_cell.angle_alpha   90.00
_cell.angle_beta   90.00
_cell.angle_gamma   90.00
#
_symmetry.space_group_name_H-M   'P 1'
#
loop_
_entity.id
_entity.type
_entity.pdbx_description
1 polymer ?
#
loop_
_entity_poly.entity_id
_entity_poly.type
_entity_poly.pdbx_seq_one_letter_code
_entity_poly.pdbx_strand_id
1 'polypeptide(L)'
;VKEIAKRNNLKFGLMVFQPLPVMFFNKELKNYRIDSLDQKINSSKKYGIDFLIVKKFDKNFSNISSEKFIEKILYKKLKTRLIFISKNFRFGKNRTGDIKLLVRKEKFFNYETKTIVPLNKKGLTISSTLIRKSIKRGKINYANKLLGRFWTVEGVVRRGDKRGRKI
;
A
#
# COMPACT_ATOMS: atom_id res chain seq x y z
N VAL A 1 12.08 9.11 1.24
CA VAL A 1 12.13 8.00 2.23
C VAL A 1 13.43 7.24 2.07
N LYS A 2 13.74 6.72 0.88
CA LYS A 2 14.97 5.93 0.62
C LYS A 2 16.25 6.66 1.05
N GLU A 3 16.41 7.93 0.67
CA GLU A 3 17.57 8.75 1.05
C GLU A 3 17.69 8.90 2.58
N ILE A 4 16.55 9.08 3.26
CA ILE A 4 16.55 9.19 4.73
C ILE A 4 16.96 7.85 5.37
N ALA A 5 16.47 6.73 4.87
CA ALA A 5 16.85 5.41 5.35
C ALA A 5 18.37 5.20 5.17
N LYS A 6 18.92 5.52 4.00
CA LYS A 6 20.36 5.42 3.70
C LYS A 6 21.20 6.27 4.65
N ARG A 7 20.84 7.54 4.86
CA ARG A 7 21.57 8.46 5.78
C ARG A 7 21.58 7.98 7.23
N ASN A 8 20.54 7.24 7.64
CA ASN A 8 20.43 6.70 8.99
C ASN A 8 20.92 5.22 9.09
N ASN A 9 21.55 4.69 8.06
CA ASN A 9 21.95 3.28 7.98
C ASN A 9 20.82 2.29 8.30
N LEU A 10 19.61 2.58 7.79
CA LEU A 10 18.40 1.78 8.00
C LEU A 10 17.97 1.09 6.71
N LYS A 11 17.40 -0.09 6.84
CA LYS A 11 16.74 -0.78 5.73
C LYS A 11 15.39 -0.14 5.44
N PHE A 12 15.08 0.09 4.16
CA PHE A 12 13.82 0.63 3.72
C PHE A 12 12.82 -0.48 3.39
N GLY A 13 11.77 -0.60 4.20
CA GLY A 13 10.73 -1.60 4.04
C GLY A 13 9.37 -1.01 3.65
N LEU A 14 8.57 -1.77 2.92
CA LEU A 14 7.18 -1.46 2.61
C LEU A 14 6.26 -2.55 3.14
N MET A 15 5.25 -2.18 3.95
CA MET A 15 4.22 -3.11 4.40
C MET A 15 3.00 -3.03 3.49
N VAL A 16 2.55 -4.18 3.03
CA VAL A 16 1.32 -4.34 2.23
C VAL A 16 0.42 -5.41 2.84
N PHE A 17 -0.87 -5.30 2.59
CA PHE A 17 -1.87 -6.22 3.12
C PHE A 17 -2.48 -7.10 2.03
N GLN A 18 -2.70 -8.37 2.35
CA GLN A 18 -3.29 -9.37 1.47
C GLN A 18 -4.40 -10.15 2.20
N PRO A 19 -5.69 -10.03 1.81
CA PRO A 19 -6.23 -9.06 0.86
C PRO A 19 -6.07 -7.61 1.34
N LEU A 20 -6.39 -6.63 0.48
CA LEU A 20 -6.48 -5.24 0.95
C LEU A 20 -7.59 -5.14 2.03
N PRO A 21 -7.42 -4.32 3.08
CA PRO A 21 -8.44 -4.18 4.13
C PRO A 21 -9.84 -3.90 3.59
N VAL A 22 -9.96 -3.00 2.60
CA VAL A 22 -11.23 -2.68 1.95
C VAL A 22 -11.87 -3.90 1.28
N MET A 23 -11.08 -4.79 0.68
CA MET A 23 -11.57 -6.03 0.05
C MET A 23 -11.90 -7.11 1.08
N PHE A 24 -11.27 -7.09 2.25
CA PHE A 24 -11.59 -8.01 3.34
C PHE A 24 -12.97 -7.70 3.93
N PHE A 25 -13.28 -6.42 4.14
CA PHE A 25 -14.57 -5.99 4.68
C PHE A 25 -15.69 -5.95 3.63
N ASN A 26 -15.35 -5.71 2.35
CA ASN A 26 -16.31 -5.73 1.25
C ASN A 26 -15.87 -6.75 0.20
N LYS A 27 -16.47 -7.94 0.25
CA LYS A 27 -16.16 -9.06 -0.64
C LYS A 27 -16.67 -8.86 -2.08
N GLU A 28 -17.56 -7.93 -2.31
CA GLU A 28 -18.07 -7.60 -3.65
C GLU A 28 -17.06 -6.82 -4.50
N LEU A 29 -16.04 -6.25 -3.88
CA LEU A 29 -14.98 -5.52 -4.56
C LEU A 29 -14.06 -6.46 -5.33
N LYS A 30 -14.54 -6.96 -6.47
CA LYS A 30 -13.72 -7.68 -7.46
C LYS A 30 -12.83 -6.69 -8.21
N ASN A 31 -11.62 -7.12 -8.60
CA ASN A 31 -10.69 -6.32 -9.43
C ASN A 31 -10.37 -4.91 -8.88
N TYR A 32 -10.40 -4.74 -7.56
CA TYR A 32 -10.17 -3.44 -6.91
C TYR A 32 -8.69 -3.02 -6.95
N ARG A 33 -7.76 -3.95 -7.16
CA ARG A 33 -6.33 -3.67 -7.17
C ARG A 33 -5.92 -2.96 -8.45
N ILE A 34 -5.02 -2.00 -8.33
CA ILE A 34 -4.35 -1.38 -9.47
C ILE A 34 -3.24 -2.31 -9.97
N ASP A 35 -2.52 -2.92 -9.04
CA ASP A 35 -1.42 -3.86 -9.29
C ASP A 35 -1.69 -5.21 -8.62
N SER A 36 -1.26 -6.28 -9.25
CA SER A 36 -1.12 -7.59 -8.61
C SER A 36 -0.07 -7.55 -7.50
N LEU A 37 0.03 -8.61 -6.69
CA LEU A 37 1.10 -8.69 -5.69
C LEU A 37 2.47 -8.77 -6.36
N ASP A 38 2.59 -9.56 -7.44
CA ASP A 38 3.86 -9.75 -8.17
C ASP A 38 4.31 -8.46 -8.84
N GLN A 39 3.39 -7.72 -9.47
CA GLN A 39 3.69 -6.38 -10.00
C GLN A 39 4.17 -5.41 -8.91
N LYS A 40 3.59 -5.50 -7.71
CA LYS A 40 4.02 -4.68 -6.57
C LYS A 40 5.41 -5.09 -6.07
N ILE A 41 5.70 -6.39 -6.00
CA ILE A 41 7.03 -6.90 -5.66
C ILE A 41 8.07 -6.38 -6.67
N ASN A 42 7.79 -6.52 -7.96
CA ASN A 42 8.69 -6.09 -9.04
C ASN A 42 8.91 -4.56 -9.02
N SER A 43 7.84 -3.79 -8.81
CA SER A 43 7.94 -2.34 -8.67
C SER A 43 8.76 -1.94 -7.43
N SER A 44 8.58 -2.65 -6.31
CA SER A 44 9.34 -2.39 -5.07
C SER A 44 10.84 -2.57 -5.28
N LYS A 45 11.27 -3.61 -5.98
CA LYS A 45 12.68 -3.84 -6.37
C LYS A 45 13.20 -2.66 -7.20
N LYS A 46 12.44 -2.25 -8.24
CA LYS A 46 12.81 -1.14 -9.13
C LYS A 46 12.99 0.18 -8.36
N TYR A 47 12.17 0.44 -7.33
CA TYR A 47 12.28 1.64 -6.51
C TYR A 47 13.31 1.52 -5.37
N GLY A 48 14.04 0.41 -5.29
CA GLY A 48 15.08 0.18 -4.30
C GLY A 48 14.54 0.07 -2.89
N ILE A 49 13.41 -0.60 -2.73
CA ILE A 49 12.87 -1.02 -1.45
C ILE A 49 13.61 -2.30 -1.05
N ASP A 50 14.25 -2.31 0.13
CA ASP A 50 15.08 -3.42 0.57
C ASP A 50 14.25 -4.67 0.88
N PHE A 51 13.02 -4.50 1.40
CA PHE A 51 12.14 -5.63 1.70
C PHE A 51 10.66 -5.25 1.66
N LEU A 52 9.83 -6.19 1.26
CA LEU A 52 8.38 -6.07 1.24
C LEU A 52 7.75 -7.01 2.28
N ILE A 53 7.00 -6.45 3.20
CA ILE A 53 6.26 -7.21 4.20
C ILE A 53 4.85 -7.43 3.69
N VAL A 54 4.54 -8.66 3.27
CA VAL A 54 3.19 -9.06 2.87
C VAL A 54 2.47 -9.59 4.10
N LYS A 55 1.63 -8.77 4.71
CA LYS A 55 0.87 -9.17 5.90
C LYS A 55 -0.51 -9.68 5.49
N LYS A 56 -0.83 -10.93 5.89
CA LYS A 56 -2.19 -11.47 5.78
C LYS A 56 -3.14 -10.60 6.59
N PHE A 57 -4.19 -10.08 5.92
CA PHE A 57 -5.26 -9.33 6.56
C PHE A 57 -6.46 -10.25 6.74
N ASP A 58 -6.61 -10.77 7.93
CA ASP A 58 -7.66 -11.70 8.33
C ASP A 58 -8.42 -11.18 9.55
N LYS A 59 -9.40 -11.95 10.05
CA LYS A 59 -10.23 -11.59 11.19
C LYS A 59 -9.39 -11.32 12.45
N ASN A 60 -8.35 -12.14 12.70
CA ASN A 60 -7.48 -11.95 13.86
C ASN A 60 -6.70 -10.64 13.76
N PHE A 61 -6.10 -10.37 12.58
CA PHE A 61 -5.35 -9.15 12.37
C PHE A 61 -6.24 -7.90 12.38
N SER A 62 -7.45 -7.98 11.82
CA SER A 62 -8.41 -6.85 11.80
C SER A 62 -8.90 -6.46 13.20
N ASN A 63 -8.80 -7.36 14.17
CA ASN A 63 -9.17 -7.14 15.58
C ASN A 63 -8.01 -6.66 16.47
N ILE A 64 -6.81 -6.49 15.93
CA ILE A 64 -5.67 -5.98 16.72
C ILE A 64 -5.92 -4.50 17.03
N SER A 65 -5.84 -4.12 18.32
CA SER A 65 -5.94 -2.71 18.72
C SER A 65 -4.78 -1.89 18.15
N SER A 66 -4.95 -0.59 18.04
CA SER A 66 -3.92 0.31 17.54
C SER A 66 -2.65 0.25 18.41
N GLU A 67 -2.77 0.16 19.72
CA GLU A 67 -1.65 0.02 20.65
C GLU A 67 -0.91 -1.30 20.45
N LYS A 68 -1.64 -2.43 20.36
CA LYS A 68 -1.03 -3.74 20.10
C LYS A 68 -0.37 -3.81 18.73
N PHE A 69 -0.89 -3.09 17.73
CA PHE A 69 -0.23 -2.98 16.42
C PHE A 69 1.13 -2.29 16.55
N ILE A 70 1.20 -1.17 17.26
CA ILE A 70 2.47 -0.46 17.51
C ILE A 70 3.44 -1.36 18.26
N GLU A 71 3.02 -1.91 19.41
CA GLU A 71 3.88 -2.71 20.26
C GLU A 71 4.35 -3.99 19.57
N LYS A 72 3.40 -4.83 19.12
CA LYS A 72 3.72 -6.19 18.65
C LYS A 72 4.30 -6.19 17.24
N ILE A 73 3.82 -5.30 16.36
CA ILE A 73 4.25 -5.31 14.95
C ILE A 73 5.39 -4.31 14.71
N LEU A 74 5.17 -3.04 14.98
CA LEU A 74 6.16 -2.02 14.65
C LEU A 74 7.40 -2.11 15.55
N TYR A 75 7.20 -2.25 16.85
CA TYR A 75 8.31 -2.29 17.81
C TYR A 75 8.93 -3.68 17.94
N LYS A 76 8.20 -4.69 18.45
CA LYS A 76 8.79 -6.00 18.76
C LYS A 76 9.22 -6.76 17.52
N LYS A 77 8.36 -6.83 16.48
CA LYS A 77 8.62 -7.66 15.31
C LYS A 77 9.50 -6.96 14.28
N LEU A 78 9.20 -5.73 13.93
CA LEU A 78 9.90 -4.99 12.89
C LEU A 78 11.07 -4.14 13.40
N LYS A 79 11.14 -3.89 14.70
CA LYS A 79 12.17 -3.02 15.34
C LYS A 79 12.28 -1.68 14.59
N THR A 80 11.13 -1.11 14.23
CA THR A 80 11.04 0.08 13.40
C THR A 80 11.66 1.29 14.08
N ARG A 81 12.47 2.05 13.36
CA ARG A 81 13.09 3.31 13.83
C ARG A 81 12.44 4.54 13.19
N LEU A 82 12.01 4.43 11.95
CA LEU A 82 11.34 5.50 11.23
C LEU A 82 10.05 4.97 10.61
N ILE A 83 8.96 5.71 10.78
CA ILE A 83 7.64 5.37 10.24
C ILE A 83 7.20 6.47 9.29
N PHE A 84 6.94 6.13 8.02
CA PHE A 84 6.43 7.06 7.03
C PHE A 84 4.98 6.73 6.70
N ILE A 85 4.08 7.67 6.95
CA ILE A 85 2.64 7.50 6.70
C ILE A 85 2.03 8.76 6.07
N SER A 86 0.89 8.61 5.41
CA SER A 86 0.09 9.76 4.99
C SER A 86 -0.62 10.41 6.18
N LYS A 87 -0.91 11.71 6.09
CA LYS A 87 -1.63 12.48 7.13
C LYS A 87 -2.95 11.83 7.55
N ASN A 88 -3.65 11.19 6.61
CA ASN A 88 -4.96 10.58 6.84
C ASN A 88 -4.87 9.07 7.13
N PHE A 89 -3.68 8.56 7.45
CA PHE A 89 -3.49 7.14 7.76
C PHE A 89 -4.26 6.74 9.02
N ARG A 90 -4.95 5.58 8.94
CA ARG A 90 -5.69 4.99 10.05
C ARG A 90 -5.35 3.51 10.15
N PHE A 91 -5.19 3.01 11.37
CA PHE A 91 -4.82 1.62 11.62
C PHE A 91 -5.46 1.06 12.91
N GLY A 92 -5.28 -0.23 13.14
CA GLY A 92 -5.87 -0.96 14.27
C GLY A 92 -7.36 -1.20 14.12
N LYS A 93 -7.92 -1.92 15.10
CA LYS A 93 -9.35 -2.25 15.14
C LYS A 93 -10.19 -0.97 15.04
N ASN A 94 -11.22 -1.01 14.22
CA ASN A 94 -12.13 0.13 13.97
C ASN A 94 -11.41 1.43 13.54
N ARG A 95 -10.17 1.32 13.03
CA ARG A 95 -9.38 2.47 12.55
C ARG A 95 -9.11 3.52 13.65
N THR A 96 -9.03 3.11 14.91
CA THR A 96 -8.83 3.99 16.07
C THR A 96 -7.43 4.59 16.14
N GLY A 97 -6.43 3.93 15.54
CA GLY A 97 -5.07 4.45 15.46
C GLY A 97 -4.90 5.50 14.37
N ASP A 98 -4.14 6.53 14.67
CA ASP A 98 -3.81 7.63 13.77
C ASP A 98 -2.37 8.12 13.99
N ILE A 99 -1.98 9.19 13.30
CA ILE A 99 -0.66 9.81 13.45
C ILE A 99 -0.44 10.33 14.87
N LYS A 100 -1.47 10.89 15.53
CA LYS A 100 -1.33 11.43 16.88
C LYS A 100 -0.97 10.34 17.88
N LEU A 101 -1.58 9.15 17.73
CA LEU A 101 -1.24 7.99 18.55
C LEU A 101 0.21 7.53 18.30
N LEU A 102 0.65 7.47 17.04
CA LEU A 102 2.03 7.12 16.72
C LEU A 102 3.02 8.10 17.37
N VAL A 103 2.81 9.41 17.20
CA VAL A 103 3.67 10.45 17.76
C VAL A 103 3.72 10.37 19.29
N ARG A 104 2.59 10.16 19.97
CA ARG A 104 2.56 10.00 21.45
C ARG A 104 3.39 8.81 21.94
N LYS A 105 3.54 7.76 21.11
CA LYS A 105 4.26 6.53 21.46
C LYS A 105 5.73 6.52 21.03
N GLU A 106 6.21 7.55 20.33
CA GLU A 106 7.59 7.64 19.81
C GLU A 106 8.64 7.43 20.89
N LYS A 107 8.58 8.23 21.96
CA LYS A 107 9.56 8.15 23.05
C LYS A 107 9.54 6.78 23.73
N PHE A 108 8.36 6.20 23.93
CA PHE A 108 8.21 4.91 24.61
C PHE A 108 8.77 3.74 23.81
N PHE A 109 8.59 3.75 22.48
CA PHE A 109 9.03 2.66 21.60
C PHE A 109 10.28 3.02 20.77
N ASN A 110 10.89 4.17 21.00
CA ASN A 110 12.11 4.64 20.36
C ASN A 110 12.07 4.56 18.82
N TYR A 111 11.06 5.21 18.24
CA TYR A 111 10.92 5.44 16.81
C TYR A 111 10.50 6.89 16.51
N GLU A 112 10.61 7.32 15.29
CA GLU A 112 10.15 8.62 14.80
C GLU A 112 9.09 8.45 13.71
N THR A 113 8.04 9.28 13.72
CA THR A 113 6.96 9.28 12.73
C THR A 113 7.08 10.50 11.80
N LYS A 114 7.12 10.26 10.50
CA LYS A 114 7.16 11.31 9.47
C LYS A 114 5.95 11.21 8.55
N THR A 115 5.38 12.35 8.20
CA THR A 115 4.30 12.41 7.21
C THR A 115 4.86 12.48 5.80
N ILE A 116 4.23 11.73 4.90
CA ILE A 116 4.48 11.84 3.46
C ILE A 116 3.49 12.85 2.88
N VAL A 117 4.00 13.86 2.21
CA VAL A 117 3.18 14.80 1.45
C VAL A 117 2.68 14.09 0.18
N PRO A 118 1.37 14.07 -0.08
CA PRO A 118 0.83 13.52 -1.31
C PRO A 118 1.39 14.22 -2.54
N LEU A 119 1.64 13.46 -3.60
CA LEU A 119 2.03 14.04 -4.88
C LEU A 119 0.85 14.82 -5.48
N ASN A 120 1.09 16.08 -5.78
CA ASN A 120 0.15 16.95 -6.48
C ASN A 120 0.65 17.19 -7.90
N LYS A 121 -0.24 17.12 -8.87
CA LYS A 121 0.03 17.47 -10.27
C LYS A 121 -1.08 18.39 -10.77
N LYS A 122 -0.72 19.60 -11.16
CA LYS A 122 -1.67 20.63 -11.64
C LYS A 122 -2.87 20.81 -10.69
N GLY A 123 -2.61 20.97 -9.39
CA GLY A 123 -3.67 21.15 -8.36
C GLY A 123 -4.44 19.90 -7.97
N LEU A 124 -4.20 18.74 -8.60
CA LEU A 124 -4.87 17.49 -8.28
C LEU A 124 -3.97 16.58 -7.45
N THR A 125 -4.46 16.13 -6.31
CA THR A 125 -3.78 15.11 -5.50
C THR A 125 -3.86 13.75 -6.19
N ILE A 126 -2.71 13.16 -6.47
CA ILE A 126 -2.63 11.81 -7.04
C ILE A 126 -3.02 10.80 -5.96
N SER A 127 -4.05 10.00 -6.23
CA SER A 127 -4.54 8.98 -5.30
C SER A 127 -4.93 7.70 -6.04
N SER A 128 -4.88 6.58 -5.32
CA SER A 128 -5.35 5.30 -5.87
C SER A 128 -6.82 5.34 -6.30
N THR A 129 -7.64 6.14 -5.66
CA THR A 129 -9.05 6.33 -6.04
C THR A 129 -9.18 7.00 -7.40
N LEU A 130 -8.40 8.07 -7.64
CA LEU A 130 -8.39 8.77 -8.92
C LEU A 130 -7.90 7.85 -10.04
N ILE A 131 -6.83 7.08 -9.78
CA ILE A 131 -6.28 6.13 -10.75
C ILE A 131 -7.31 5.05 -11.11
N ARG A 132 -7.97 4.41 -10.11
CA ARG A 132 -9.01 3.40 -10.37
C ARG A 132 -10.18 3.98 -11.17
N LYS A 133 -10.63 5.19 -10.84
CA LYS A 133 -11.69 5.89 -11.57
C LYS A 133 -11.30 6.12 -13.04
N SER A 134 -10.03 6.47 -13.29
CA SER A 134 -9.51 6.68 -14.63
C SER A 134 -9.46 5.38 -15.43
N ILE A 135 -8.97 4.29 -14.83
CA ILE A 135 -8.96 2.95 -15.45
C ILE A 135 -10.38 2.48 -15.77
N LYS A 136 -11.30 2.56 -14.78
CA LYS A 136 -12.71 2.13 -14.97
C LYS A 136 -13.41 2.89 -16.09
N ARG A 137 -13.01 4.15 -16.37
CA ARG A 137 -13.55 4.98 -17.44
C ARG A 137 -12.82 4.82 -18.79
N GLY A 138 -11.90 3.87 -18.91
CA GLY A 138 -11.10 3.68 -20.11
C GLY A 138 -10.05 4.78 -20.37
N LYS A 139 -9.87 5.74 -19.44
CA LYS A 139 -8.90 6.82 -19.59
C LYS A 139 -7.47 6.35 -19.26
N ILE A 140 -6.99 5.32 -19.99
CA ILE A 140 -5.74 4.61 -19.68
C ILE A 140 -4.52 5.54 -19.77
N ASN A 141 -4.43 6.38 -20.80
CA ASN A 141 -3.33 7.35 -20.95
C ASN A 141 -3.24 8.30 -19.75
N TYR A 142 -4.38 8.72 -19.22
CA TYR A 142 -4.42 9.55 -18.02
C TYR A 142 -4.01 8.77 -16.77
N ALA A 143 -4.48 7.54 -16.61
CA ALA A 143 -4.05 6.66 -15.52
C ALA A 143 -2.52 6.43 -15.54
N ASN A 144 -1.93 6.20 -16.72
CA ASN A 144 -0.48 6.06 -16.90
C ASN A 144 0.28 7.31 -16.47
N LYS A 145 -0.22 8.49 -16.83
CA LYS A 145 0.36 9.79 -16.40
C LYS A 145 0.33 9.97 -14.89
N LEU A 146 -0.74 9.48 -14.21
CA LEU A 146 -0.87 9.54 -12.75
C LEU A 146 0.03 8.50 -12.06
N LEU A 147 0.17 7.31 -12.65
CA LEU A 147 1.02 6.22 -12.15
C LEU A 147 2.51 6.50 -12.35
N GLY A 148 2.88 7.35 -13.33
CA GLY A 148 4.27 7.55 -13.77
C GLY A 148 4.85 6.32 -14.51
N ARG A 149 3.98 5.41 -14.96
CA ARG A 149 4.32 4.18 -15.70
C ARG A 149 3.10 3.67 -16.45
N PHE A 150 3.30 2.73 -17.37
CA PHE A 150 2.18 2.02 -17.98
C PHE A 150 1.46 1.16 -16.94
N TRP A 151 0.14 1.21 -16.95
CA TRP A 151 -0.69 0.25 -16.25
C TRP A 151 -0.72 -1.04 -17.06
N THR A 152 -0.42 -2.15 -16.42
CA THR A 152 -0.30 -3.46 -17.06
C THR A 152 -1.29 -4.45 -16.44
N VAL A 153 -1.78 -5.37 -17.27
CA VAL A 153 -2.57 -6.53 -16.85
C VAL A 153 -1.75 -7.77 -17.15
N GLU A 154 -1.61 -8.63 -16.17
CA GLU A 154 -0.93 -9.91 -16.30
C GLU A 154 -1.93 -11.04 -16.06
N GLY A 155 -1.86 -12.09 -16.83
CA GLY A 155 -2.75 -13.24 -16.71
C GLY A 155 -2.24 -14.44 -17.48
N VAL A 156 -2.75 -15.62 -17.11
CA VAL A 156 -2.48 -16.86 -17.84
C VAL A 156 -3.42 -16.95 -19.03
N VAL A 157 -2.86 -17.14 -20.24
CA VAL A 157 -3.64 -17.39 -21.43
C VAL A 157 -4.30 -18.76 -21.31
N ARG A 158 -5.62 -18.78 -21.33
CA ARG A 158 -6.41 -20.01 -21.34
C ARG A 158 -7.10 -20.19 -22.68
N ARG A 159 -7.35 -21.46 -23.05
CA ARG A 159 -8.11 -21.79 -24.25
C ARG A 159 -9.53 -21.24 -24.10
N GLY A 160 -9.93 -20.34 -24.96
CA GLY A 160 -11.28 -19.77 -25.02
C GLY A 160 -12.23 -20.58 -25.87
N ASP A 161 -13.45 -20.11 -26.08
CA ASP A 161 -14.56 -20.75 -26.83
C ASP A 161 -14.30 -20.83 -28.35
N LYS A 162 -13.09 -20.49 -28.80
CA LYS A 162 -12.69 -20.50 -30.24
C LYS A 162 -13.62 -19.69 -31.17
N ARG A 163 -14.29 -18.67 -30.64
CA ARG A 163 -15.26 -17.87 -31.41
C ARG A 163 -14.63 -17.12 -32.59
N GLY A 164 -13.38 -16.70 -32.50
CA GLY A 164 -12.63 -16.03 -33.56
C GLY A 164 -12.29 -16.90 -34.77
N ARG A 165 -12.60 -18.20 -34.74
CA ARG A 165 -12.47 -19.11 -35.93
C ARG A 165 -13.74 -19.19 -36.77
N LYS A 166 -14.81 -18.49 -36.34
CA LYS A 166 -16.12 -18.48 -37.02
C LYS A 166 -16.40 -17.13 -37.69
N ILE A 167 -15.41 -16.23 -37.76
CA ILE A 167 -15.46 -14.96 -38.46
C ILE A 167 -14.51 -15.02 -39.62
#